data_c2e229b6232f7e0d777ebd1d2288e878
#
_entry.id   c2e229b6232f7e0d777ebd1d2288e878
#
_cell.length_a   1.000
_cell.length_b   1.000
_cell.length_c   1.000
_cell.angle_alpha   90.00
_cell.angle_beta   90.00
_cell.angle_gamma   90.00
#
_symmetry.space_group_name_H-M   'P 1'
#
loop_
_entity.id
_entity.type
_entity.pdbx_description
1 polymer ?
#
loop_
_entity_poly.entity_id
_entity_poly.type
_entity_poly.pdbx_seq_one_letter_code
_entity_poly.pdbx_strand_id
1 'polypeptide(L)'
;MHPGPQPNGLQAAEDGLWAIDQGNNHLYKLDWQDGSVLEDLPTETDRSSGVTIGGGNIWIASTYTAELFKCNMDGTTVERYDTPGKGGVAFANTPNPRTTGAHGMEWIDDENMWVAVPPAQKVFLMDPSTMTVKRSIPTPGIRPHGLFMHEGAMWLADTAACKVHKLDPADGTVLAEVDVPAPEVHGMTLHGGNMWFCCAEPRRVCTVPLPE
;
A
#
# COMPACT_ATOMS: atom_id res chain seq x y z
N MET A 1 17.85 -2.48 7.43
CA MET A 1 17.85 -3.07 6.04
C MET A 1 16.66 -4.02 5.97
N HIS A 2 15.81 -3.95 4.93
CA HIS A 2 14.68 -4.87 4.80
C HIS A 2 15.17 -6.31 4.63
N PRO A 3 14.58 -7.31 5.34
CA PRO A 3 15.08 -8.68 5.31
C PRO A 3 14.77 -9.44 4.01
N GLY A 4 13.68 -9.10 3.34
CA GLY A 4 13.26 -9.75 2.10
C GLY A 4 13.87 -9.13 0.84
N PRO A 5 13.74 -9.80 -0.32
CA PRO A 5 14.33 -9.36 -1.57
C PRO A 5 13.66 -8.15 -2.22
N GLN A 6 12.40 -7.83 -1.89
CA GLN A 6 11.66 -6.75 -2.57
C GLN A 6 10.55 -6.17 -1.70
N PRO A 7 10.86 -5.21 -0.79
CA PRO A 7 9.82 -4.52 -0.01
C PRO A 7 8.87 -3.76 -0.93
N ASN A 8 7.57 -3.85 -0.67
CA ASN A 8 6.59 -3.26 -1.58
C ASN A 8 5.46 -2.48 -0.88
N GLY A 9 4.92 -2.96 0.25
CA GLY A 9 3.93 -2.26 1.06
C GLY A 9 4.43 -2.03 2.48
N LEU A 10 4.06 -0.90 3.08
CA LEU A 10 4.42 -0.54 4.44
C LEU A 10 3.19 -0.13 5.25
N GLN A 11 3.19 -0.48 6.52
CA GLN A 11 2.23 0.01 7.51
C GLN A 11 2.92 0.26 8.84
N ALA A 12 2.81 1.47 9.35
CA ALA A 12 3.25 1.81 10.69
C ALA A 12 2.26 1.25 11.73
N ALA A 13 2.81 0.64 12.77
CA ALA A 13 2.10 0.29 14.00
C ALA A 13 2.86 0.88 15.19
N GLU A 14 2.22 0.95 16.34
CA GLU A 14 2.85 1.50 17.56
C GLU A 14 4.14 0.75 17.93
N ASP A 15 4.13 -0.56 17.73
CA ASP A 15 5.15 -1.49 18.17
C ASP A 15 6.07 -2.00 17.05
N GLY A 16 6.04 -1.40 15.85
CA GLY A 16 6.92 -1.77 14.74
C GLY A 16 6.42 -1.36 13.36
N LEU A 17 7.28 -1.53 12.37
CA LEU A 17 6.97 -1.31 10.97
C LEU A 17 6.61 -2.63 10.30
N TRP A 18 5.38 -2.76 9.83
CA TRP A 18 4.99 -3.87 8.97
C TRP A 18 5.41 -3.61 7.53
N ALA A 19 6.03 -4.60 6.91
CA ALA A 19 6.52 -4.50 5.53
C ALA A 19 6.23 -5.80 4.77
N ILE A 20 5.37 -5.73 3.75
CA ILE A 20 5.12 -6.87 2.86
C ILE A 20 6.17 -6.92 1.76
N ASP A 21 6.76 -8.09 1.57
CA ASP A 21 7.75 -8.34 0.52
C ASP A 21 7.09 -9.02 -0.69
N GLN A 22 7.22 -8.38 -1.85
CA GLN A 22 6.66 -8.87 -3.11
C GLN A 22 7.45 -10.05 -3.68
N GLY A 23 8.73 -10.16 -3.34
CA GLY A 23 9.64 -11.15 -3.93
C GLY A 23 9.47 -12.54 -3.35
N ASN A 24 9.20 -12.65 -2.04
CA ASN A 24 9.04 -13.92 -1.33
C ASN A 24 7.66 -14.10 -0.69
N ASN A 25 6.77 -13.10 -0.76
CA ASN A 25 5.42 -13.10 -0.18
C ASN A 25 5.41 -13.25 1.35
N HIS A 26 6.45 -12.76 2.03
CA HIS A 26 6.51 -12.69 3.47
C HIS A 26 6.11 -11.32 4.00
N LEU A 27 5.40 -11.29 5.10
CA LEU A 27 5.11 -10.10 5.86
C LEU A 27 6.06 -10.05 7.06
N TYR A 28 6.86 -8.99 7.11
CA TYR A 28 7.81 -8.75 8.19
C TYR A 28 7.30 -7.66 9.12
N LYS A 29 7.53 -7.81 10.42
CA LYS A 29 7.44 -6.73 11.39
C LYS A 29 8.84 -6.37 11.84
N LEU A 30 9.20 -5.11 11.72
CA LEU A 30 10.54 -4.60 11.99
C LEU A 30 10.52 -3.67 13.20
N ASP A 31 11.53 -3.76 14.03
CA ASP A 31 11.73 -2.85 15.15
C ASP A 31 12.03 -1.42 14.67
N TRP A 32 11.42 -0.41 15.31
CA TRP A 32 11.61 0.99 14.96
C TRP A 32 13.01 1.53 15.24
N GLN A 33 13.75 0.94 16.20
CA GLN A 33 15.03 1.46 16.66
C GLN A 33 16.18 0.99 15.77
N ASP A 34 16.19 -0.30 15.42
CA ASP A 34 17.33 -0.91 14.74
C ASP A 34 16.98 -1.67 13.45
N GLY A 35 15.68 -1.81 13.15
CA GLY A 35 15.19 -2.54 11.99
C GLY A 35 15.34 -4.06 12.11
N SER A 36 15.58 -4.59 13.31
CA SER A 36 15.60 -6.03 13.52
C SER A 36 14.23 -6.65 13.26
N VAL A 37 14.22 -7.92 12.82
CA VAL A 37 12.98 -8.64 12.52
C VAL A 37 12.35 -9.09 13.85
N LEU A 38 11.16 -8.56 14.13
CA LEU A 38 10.33 -8.97 15.27
C LEU A 38 9.43 -10.15 14.89
N GLU A 39 8.87 -10.13 13.67
CA GLU A 39 8.04 -11.20 13.14
C GLU A 39 8.37 -11.45 11.66
N ASP A 40 8.24 -12.70 11.22
CA ASP A 40 8.41 -13.15 9.84
C ASP A 40 7.29 -14.15 9.53
N LEU A 41 6.28 -13.66 8.80
CA LEU A 41 5.04 -14.39 8.53
C LEU A 41 4.95 -14.73 7.04
N PRO A 42 5.01 -16.00 6.64
CA PRO A 42 4.71 -16.40 5.27
C PRO A 42 3.22 -16.17 4.99
N THR A 43 2.89 -15.69 3.78
CA THR A 43 1.51 -15.45 3.37
C THR A 43 1.15 -16.30 2.15
N GLU A 44 -0.15 -16.55 1.95
CA GLU A 44 -0.68 -17.26 0.77
C GLU A 44 -0.88 -16.34 -0.45
N THR A 45 -0.36 -15.12 -0.39
CA THR A 45 -0.53 -14.11 -1.44
C THR A 45 0.46 -14.30 -2.61
N ASP A 46 0.20 -13.63 -3.74
CA ASP A 46 1.11 -13.63 -4.89
C ASP A 46 1.46 -12.19 -5.30
N ARG A 47 2.73 -11.84 -5.15
CA ARG A 47 3.27 -10.53 -5.51
C ARG A 47 2.53 -9.39 -4.82
N SER A 48 2.44 -9.46 -3.50
CA SER A 48 1.73 -8.47 -2.70
C SER A 48 2.37 -7.10 -2.75
N SER A 49 1.54 -6.07 -2.81
CA SER A 49 2.00 -4.68 -2.92
C SER A 49 1.51 -3.78 -1.79
N GLY A 50 0.50 -4.15 -1.05
CA GLY A 50 -0.04 -3.35 0.04
C GLY A 50 -0.32 -4.17 1.27
N VAL A 51 -0.19 -3.53 2.43
CA VAL A 51 -0.57 -4.06 3.73
C VAL A 51 -1.15 -2.94 4.58
N THR A 52 -2.17 -3.27 5.37
CA THR A 52 -2.65 -2.41 6.46
C THR A 52 -3.13 -3.27 7.63
N ILE A 53 -3.15 -2.69 8.83
CA ILE A 53 -3.55 -3.36 10.06
C ILE A 53 -4.79 -2.65 10.61
N GLY A 54 -5.85 -3.40 10.88
CA GLY A 54 -7.04 -2.82 11.48
C GLY A 54 -8.13 -3.84 11.76
N GLY A 55 -9.03 -3.53 12.69
CA GLY A 55 -10.09 -4.44 13.13
C GLY A 55 -9.56 -5.76 13.72
N GLY A 56 -8.35 -5.76 14.28
CA GLY A 56 -7.70 -6.96 14.80
C GLY A 56 -7.19 -7.93 13.73
N ASN A 57 -7.08 -7.47 12.48
CA ASN A 57 -6.64 -8.26 11.33
C ASN A 57 -5.51 -7.57 10.57
N ILE A 58 -4.75 -8.38 9.83
CA ILE A 58 -3.86 -7.95 8.76
C ILE A 58 -4.64 -8.01 7.45
N TRP A 59 -4.56 -6.94 6.66
CA TRP A 59 -5.13 -6.87 5.32
C TRP A 59 -4.03 -6.73 4.29
N ILE A 60 -4.04 -7.57 3.25
CA ILE A 60 -2.97 -7.63 2.24
C ILE A 60 -3.57 -7.53 0.84
N ALA A 61 -3.03 -6.64 0.01
CA ALA A 61 -3.32 -6.58 -1.41
C ALA A 61 -2.44 -7.57 -2.17
N SER A 62 -3.02 -8.68 -2.61
CA SER A 62 -2.36 -9.69 -3.44
C SER A 62 -2.50 -9.28 -4.90
N THR A 63 -1.47 -8.62 -5.43
CA THR A 63 -1.56 -7.93 -6.73
C THR A 63 -1.81 -8.88 -7.89
N TYR A 64 -1.18 -10.06 -7.89
CA TYR A 64 -1.27 -10.99 -9.03
C TYR A 64 -2.41 -11.98 -8.94
N THR A 65 -2.98 -12.22 -7.77
CA THR A 65 -4.28 -12.90 -7.67
C THR A 65 -5.44 -11.93 -7.89
N ALA A 66 -5.16 -10.62 -7.83
CA ALA A 66 -6.14 -9.53 -7.90
C ALA A 66 -7.21 -9.63 -6.79
N GLU A 67 -6.76 -10.00 -5.59
CA GLU A 67 -7.59 -10.20 -4.40
C GLU A 67 -7.07 -9.35 -3.23
N LEU A 68 -7.97 -9.10 -2.29
CA LEU A 68 -7.67 -8.57 -0.96
C LEU A 68 -7.79 -9.71 0.05
N PHE A 69 -6.76 -9.93 0.83
CA PHE A 69 -6.70 -10.98 1.85
C PHE A 69 -6.95 -10.37 3.22
N LYS A 70 -7.83 -10.97 3.98
CA LYS A 70 -7.99 -10.74 5.42
C LYS A 70 -7.31 -11.87 6.15
N CYS A 71 -6.35 -11.56 7.00
CA CYS A 71 -5.56 -12.52 7.74
C CYS A 71 -5.66 -12.28 9.25
N ASN A 72 -5.49 -13.33 10.03
CA ASN A 72 -5.21 -13.20 11.45
C ASN A 72 -3.85 -12.50 11.68
N MET A 73 -3.57 -12.10 12.91
CA MET A 73 -2.30 -11.45 13.25
C MET A 73 -1.09 -12.40 13.16
N ASP A 74 -1.29 -13.70 12.97
CA ASP A 74 -0.25 -14.69 12.69
C ASP A 74 -0.01 -14.94 11.19
N GLY A 75 -0.65 -14.16 10.32
CA GLY A 75 -0.53 -14.28 8.85
C GLY A 75 -1.46 -15.31 8.21
N THR A 76 -2.21 -16.11 8.98
CA THR A 76 -3.13 -17.12 8.41
C THR A 76 -4.33 -16.45 7.74
N THR A 77 -4.64 -16.86 6.51
CA THR A 77 -5.76 -16.31 5.74
C THR A 77 -7.11 -16.71 6.37
N VAL A 78 -7.96 -15.71 6.62
CA VAL A 78 -9.34 -15.89 7.07
C VAL A 78 -10.31 -15.82 5.90
N GLU A 79 -10.18 -14.80 5.07
CA GLU A 79 -11.08 -14.54 3.95
C GLU A 79 -10.34 -13.89 2.77
N ARG A 80 -10.90 -14.01 1.58
CA ARG A 80 -10.40 -13.43 0.34
C ARG A 80 -11.54 -12.73 -0.39
N TYR A 81 -11.24 -11.57 -0.96
CA TYR A 81 -12.19 -10.73 -1.67
C TYR A 81 -11.62 -10.26 -2.99
N ASP A 82 -12.45 -10.13 -4.00
CA ASP A 82 -12.05 -9.53 -5.27
C ASP A 82 -11.64 -8.06 -5.10
N THR A 83 -10.52 -7.65 -5.72
CA THR A 83 -10.17 -6.22 -5.79
C THR A 83 -11.17 -5.47 -6.68
N PRO A 84 -11.79 -4.36 -6.20
CA PRO A 84 -12.64 -3.54 -7.04
C PRO A 84 -11.84 -2.91 -8.19
N GLY A 85 -12.36 -2.96 -9.41
CA GLY A 85 -11.70 -2.36 -10.57
C GLY A 85 -10.40 -3.05 -11.02
N LYS A 86 -10.20 -4.32 -10.62
CA LYS A 86 -9.09 -5.15 -11.11
C LYS A 86 -9.06 -5.23 -12.63
N GLY A 87 -7.88 -5.34 -13.23
CA GLY A 87 -7.71 -5.38 -14.68
C GLY A 87 -6.27 -5.27 -15.13
N GLY A 88 -6.08 -5.03 -16.40
CA GLY A 88 -4.76 -4.76 -16.97
C GLY A 88 -4.28 -3.34 -16.65
N VAL A 89 -2.99 -3.18 -16.33
CA VAL A 89 -2.41 -1.89 -15.98
C VAL A 89 -1.94 -1.11 -17.21
N ALA A 90 -2.25 0.18 -17.27
CA ALA A 90 -1.90 1.05 -18.40
C ALA A 90 -0.38 1.19 -18.62
N PHE A 91 0.42 1.07 -17.56
CA PHE A 91 1.87 1.22 -17.61
C PHE A 91 2.63 -0.05 -18.05
N ALA A 92 1.95 -1.19 -18.24
CA ALA A 92 2.62 -2.46 -18.60
C ALA A 92 3.21 -2.47 -20.02
N ASN A 93 2.86 -1.48 -20.86
CA ASN A 93 3.36 -1.29 -22.22
C ASN A 93 3.32 -2.57 -23.08
N THR A 94 2.32 -3.43 -22.86
CA THR A 94 2.08 -4.68 -23.57
C THR A 94 0.65 -4.70 -24.13
N PRO A 95 0.40 -5.38 -25.27
CA PRO A 95 -0.94 -5.45 -25.86
C PRO A 95 -2.00 -6.12 -24.97
N ASN A 96 -1.59 -7.05 -24.13
CA ASN A 96 -2.46 -7.78 -23.20
C ASN A 96 -1.80 -7.83 -21.82
N PRO A 97 -1.86 -6.75 -21.04
CA PRO A 97 -1.26 -6.75 -19.71
C PRO A 97 -1.97 -7.76 -18.80
N ARG A 98 -1.20 -8.43 -17.96
CA ARG A 98 -1.77 -9.32 -16.93
C ARG A 98 -2.77 -8.55 -16.08
N THR A 99 -3.88 -9.20 -15.71
CA THR A 99 -4.79 -8.67 -14.70
C THR A 99 -4.06 -8.56 -13.36
N THR A 100 -4.16 -7.40 -12.74
CA THR A 100 -3.65 -7.12 -11.40
C THR A 100 -4.73 -6.47 -10.55
N GLY A 101 -4.50 -6.43 -9.23
CA GLY A 101 -5.42 -5.85 -8.26
C GLY A 101 -4.89 -4.59 -7.60
N ALA A 102 -5.20 -4.45 -6.32
CA ALA A 102 -4.79 -3.35 -5.48
C ALA A 102 -3.27 -3.35 -5.22
N HIS A 103 -2.75 -2.16 -4.93
CA HIS A 103 -1.35 -1.95 -4.56
C HIS A 103 -1.21 -1.37 -3.15
N GLY A 104 -1.86 -0.27 -2.83
CA GLY A 104 -1.80 0.33 -1.49
C GLY A 104 -3.10 0.16 -0.72
N MET A 105 -3.00 0.13 0.60
CA MET A 105 -4.14 0.04 1.51
C MET A 105 -3.89 0.89 2.74
N GLU A 106 -4.95 1.50 3.29
CA GLU A 106 -4.92 2.24 4.54
C GLU A 106 -6.21 2.02 5.33
N TRP A 107 -6.10 1.41 6.47
CA TRP A 107 -7.19 1.27 7.44
C TRP A 107 -7.44 2.61 8.13
N ILE A 108 -8.71 3.02 8.19
CA ILE A 108 -9.11 4.24 8.89
C ILE A 108 -9.83 3.90 10.20
N ASP A 109 -10.87 3.08 10.08
CA ASP A 109 -11.71 2.62 11.18
C ASP A 109 -12.51 1.37 10.75
N ASP A 110 -13.38 0.86 11.61
CA ASP A 110 -14.18 -0.34 11.35
C ASP A 110 -15.19 -0.18 10.20
N GLU A 111 -15.41 1.04 9.70
CA GLU A 111 -16.30 1.33 8.59
C GLU A 111 -15.57 1.75 7.30
N ASN A 112 -14.29 2.09 7.38
CA ASN A 112 -13.57 2.74 6.30
C ASN A 112 -12.16 2.21 6.11
N MET A 113 -11.86 1.81 4.87
CA MET A 113 -10.52 1.41 4.40
C MET A 113 -10.30 1.96 2.99
N TRP A 114 -9.20 2.66 2.77
CA TRP A 114 -8.82 3.09 1.43
C TRP A 114 -7.99 2.02 0.73
N VAL A 115 -8.23 1.87 -0.59
CA VAL A 115 -7.55 0.87 -1.44
C VAL A 115 -7.17 1.50 -2.78
N ALA A 116 -5.87 1.61 -3.07
CA ALA A 116 -5.36 2.13 -4.33
C ALA A 116 -5.29 1.04 -5.39
N VAL A 117 -5.90 1.29 -6.55
CA VAL A 117 -6.05 0.28 -7.60
C VAL A 117 -5.56 0.83 -8.95
N PRO A 118 -4.30 0.55 -9.34
CA PRO A 118 -3.70 1.06 -10.58
C PRO A 118 -4.48 0.72 -11.86
N PRO A 119 -5.03 -0.50 -12.04
CA PRO A 119 -5.83 -0.78 -13.23
C PRO A 119 -7.02 0.17 -13.42
N ALA A 120 -7.65 0.56 -12.33
CA ALA A 120 -8.79 1.50 -12.34
C ALA A 120 -8.35 2.97 -12.35
N GLN A 121 -7.08 3.28 -12.04
CA GLN A 121 -6.56 4.63 -11.78
C GLN A 121 -7.41 5.37 -10.74
N LYS A 122 -7.73 4.66 -9.64
CA LYS A 122 -8.60 5.14 -8.56
C LYS A 122 -8.10 4.69 -7.20
N VAL A 123 -8.50 5.46 -6.19
CA VAL A 123 -8.50 4.98 -4.81
C VAL A 123 -9.95 4.78 -4.38
N PHE A 124 -10.27 3.59 -3.89
CA PHE A 124 -11.61 3.21 -3.44
C PHE A 124 -11.69 3.33 -1.91
N LEU A 125 -12.75 3.96 -1.42
CA LEU A 125 -13.15 3.86 -0.02
C LEU A 125 -14.09 2.67 0.11
N MET A 126 -13.70 1.70 0.89
CA MET A 126 -14.44 0.46 1.13
C MET A 126 -14.93 0.38 2.56
N ASP A 127 -16.04 -0.30 2.76
CA ASP A 127 -16.47 -0.78 4.05
C ASP A 127 -15.79 -2.13 4.33
N PRO A 128 -14.88 -2.24 5.32
CA PRO A 128 -14.15 -3.47 5.56
C PRO A 128 -15.00 -4.60 6.16
N SER A 129 -16.18 -4.30 6.70
CA SER A 129 -17.09 -5.31 7.25
C SER A 129 -17.88 -6.06 6.18
N THR A 130 -18.18 -5.38 5.06
CA THR A 130 -18.96 -5.91 3.94
C THR A 130 -18.14 -6.04 2.65
N MET A 131 -16.94 -5.46 2.61
CA MET A 131 -16.07 -5.30 1.44
C MET A 131 -16.76 -4.62 0.26
N THR A 132 -17.75 -3.77 0.54
CA THR A 132 -18.44 -2.97 -0.48
C THR A 132 -17.77 -1.63 -0.71
N VAL A 133 -17.76 -1.19 -1.97
CA VAL A 133 -17.25 0.15 -2.33
C VAL A 133 -18.27 1.21 -1.92
N LYS A 134 -17.88 2.13 -1.04
CA LYS A 134 -18.70 3.30 -0.63
C LYS A 134 -18.58 4.43 -1.64
N ARG A 135 -17.37 4.71 -2.10
CA ARG A 135 -17.05 5.71 -3.15
C ARG A 135 -15.65 5.51 -3.70
N SER A 136 -15.27 6.27 -4.71
CA SER A 136 -13.90 6.31 -5.22
C SER A 136 -13.51 7.72 -5.64
N ILE A 137 -12.21 7.99 -5.63
CA ILE A 137 -11.61 9.21 -6.17
C ILE A 137 -10.66 8.86 -7.31
N PRO A 138 -10.49 9.73 -8.32
CA PRO A 138 -9.47 9.56 -9.35
C PRO A 138 -8.07 9.74 -8.76
N THR A 139 -7.06 9.17 -9.43
CA THR A 139 -5.65 9.43 -9.11
C THR A 139 -5.02 10.37 -10.14
N PRO A 140 -4.10 11.26 -9.74
CA PRO A 140 -3.43 12.17 -10.67
C PRO A 140 -2.54 11.45 -11.68
N GLY A 141 -2.04 10.25 -11.32
CA GLY A 141 -1.16 9.45 -12.16
C GLY A 141 -1.71 8.05 -12.43
N ILE A 142 -0.92 7.26 -13.17
CA ILE A 142 -1.37 5.96 -13.72
C ILE A 142 -0.93 4.75 -12.87
N ARG A 143 -0.06 4.97 -11.85
CA ARG A 143 0.43 3.89 -11.00
C ARG A 143 0.34 4.26 -9.52
N PRO A 144 -0.91 4.52 -9.00
CA PRO A 144 -1.09 4.76 -7.58
C PRO A 144 -0.62 3.55 -6.78
N HIS A 145 0.08 3.79 -5.67
CA HIS A 145 0.67 2.73 -4.89
C HIS A 145 0.43 2.93 -3.39
N GLY A 146 1.48 3.07 -2.58
CA GLY A 146 1.35 3.29 -1.15
C GLY A 146 0.59 4.56 -0.82
N LEU A 147 -0.19 4.54 0.25
CA LEU A 147 -0.93 5.72 0.72
C LEU A 147 -1.01 5.71 2.24
N PHE A 148 -1.20 6.90 2.81
CA PHE A 148 -1.57 7.10 4.21
C PHE A 148 -2.41 8.36 4.37
N MET A 149 -3.16 8.44 5.47
CA MET A 149 -3.94 9.64 5.84
C MET A 149 -3.18 10.46 6.89
N HIS A 150 -3.12 11.78 6.70
CA HIS A 150 -2.56 12.70 7.67
C HIS A 150 -3.25 14.05 7.62
N GLU A 151 -3.69 14.56 8.79
CA GLU A 151 -4.36 15.86 8.93
C GLU A 151 -5.51 16.08 7.93
N GLY A 152 -6.32 15.04 7.71
CA GLY A 152 -7.47 15.10 6.79
C GLY A 152 -7.14 15.01 5.31
N ALA A 153 -5.87 14.96 4.92
CA ALA A 153 -5.42 14.75 3.54
C ALA A 153 -4.94 13.32 3.31
N MET A 154 -5.06 12.85 2.07
CA MET A 154 -4.47 11.60 1.61
C MET A 154 -3.11 11.88 0.96
N TRP A 155 -2.09 11.15 1.38
CA TRP A 155 -0.79 11.11 0.72
C TRP A 155 -0.70 9.84 -0.10
N LEU A 156 -0.45 9.97 -1.41
CA LEU A 156 -0.50 8.86 -2.38
C LEU A 156 0.75 8.86 -3.25
N ALA A 157 1.48 7.74 -3.27
CA ALA A 157 2.57 7.54 -4.20
C ALA A 157 2.06 7.29 -5.62
N ASP A 158 2.64 7.96 -6.61
CA ASP A 158 2.61 7.55 -8.01
C ASP A 158 4.00 7.02 -8.39
N THR A 159 4.10 5.71 -8.44
CA THR A 159 5.36 5.02 -8.75
C THR A 159 5.88 5.37 -10.14
N ALA A 160 5.00 5.54 -11.13
CA ALA A 160 5.41 5.85 -12.50
C ALA A 160 5.97 7.27 -12.65
N ALA A 161 5.45 8.22 -11.88
CA ALA A 161 5.90 9.61 -11.87
C ALA A 161 7.06 9.88 -10.88
N CYS A 162 7.39 8.93 -10.01
CA CYS A 162 8.33 9.11 -8.87
C CYS A 162 7.91 10.30 -7.98
N LYS A 163 6.60 10.43 -7.74
CA LYS A 163 6.00 11.51 -6.96
C LYS A 163 5.14 10.98 -5.83
N VAL A 164 4.97 11.82 -4.82
CA VAL A 164 3.93 11.68 -3.81
C VAL A 164 3.00 12.87 -3.92
N HIS A 165 1.71 12.61 -4.03
CA HIS A 165 0.67 13.63 -4.09
C HIS A 165 -0.06 13.75 -2.77
N LYS A 166 -0.26 14.98 -2.28
CA LYS A 166 -1.19 15.31 -1.21
C LYS A 166 -2.55 15.59 -1.85
N LEU A 167 -3.57 14.81 -1.53
CA LEU A 167 -4.89 14.87 -2.17
C LEU A 167 -5.98 15.24 -1.17
N ASP A 168 -6.99 15.96 -1.63
CA ASP A 168 -8.26 16.02 -0.92
C ASP A 168 -8.97 14.66 -1.04
N PRO A 169 -9.21 13.95 0.07
CA PRO A 169 -9.86 12.65 0.01
C PRO A 169 -11.35 12.73 -0.41
N ALA A 170 -11.95 13.92 -0.48
CA ALA A 170 -13.32 14.08 -0.92
C ALA A 170 -13.50 13.83 -2.41
N ASP A 171 -12.57 14.31 -3.25
CA ASP A 171 -12.70 14.30 -4.71
C ASP A 171 -11.41 13.95 -5.48
N GLY A 172 -10.26 13.85 -4.79
CA GLY A 172 -8.96 13.57 -5.41
C GLY A 172 -8.24 14.81 -5.93
N THR A 173 -8.71 16.03 -5.59
CA THR A 173 -8.00 17.27 -5.94
C THR A 173 -6.58 17.25 -5.38
N VAL A 174 -5.60 17.56 -6.24
CA VAL A 174 -4.19 17.66 -5.84
C VAL A 174 -3.97 18.94 -5.07
N LEU A 175 -3.58 18.81 -3.80
CA LEU A 175 -3.27 19.94 -2.89
C LEU A 175 -1.79 20.29 -2.92
N ALA A 176 -0.92 19.28 -3.08
CA ALA A 176 0.53 19.45 -3.22
C ALA A 176 1.17 18.23 -3.91
N GLU A 177 2.37 18.43 -4.44
CA GLU A 177 3.20 17.36 -5.01
C GLU A 177 4.61 17.41 -4.41
N VAL A 178 5.18 16.23 -4.17
CA VAL A 178 6.54 16.05 -3.67
C VAL A 178 7.29 15.14 -4.62
N ASP A 179 8.42 15.61 -5.14
CA ASP A 179 9.34 14.76 -5.88
C ASP A 179 10.10 13.87 -4.90
N VAL A 180 10.07 12.57 -5.14
CA VAL A 180 10.83 11.62 -4.32
C VAL A 180 12.16 11.32 -5.02
N PRO A 181 13.30 11.55 -4.36
CA PRO A 181 14.62 11.36 -4.97
C PRO A 181 15.02 9.87 -5.02
N ALA A 182 14.07 9.02 -5.39
CA ALA A 182 14.28 7.59 -5.51
C ALA A 182 13.37 7.02 -6.61
N PRO A 183 13.89 6.20 -7.51
CA PRO A 183 13.07 5.57 -8.52
C PRO A 183 12.12 4.55 -7.89
N GLU A 184 10.92 4.45 -8.45
CA GLU A 184 9.92 3.46 -8.09
C GLU A 184 9.56 3.42 -6.58
N VAL A 185 9.06 4.55 -6.05
CA VAL A 185 8.41 4.56 -4.73
C VAL A 185 7.18 3.67 -4.75
N HIS A 186 7.11 2.73 -3.82
CA HIS A 186 6.01 1.79 -3.69
C HIS A 186 5.17 2.04 -2.44
N GLY A 187 5.34 1.22 -1.40
CA GLY A 187 4.61 1.36 -0.15
C GLY A 187 5.05 2.57 0.65
N MET A 188 4.11 3.21 1.33
CA MET A 188 4.36 4.35 2.22
C MET A 188 3.55 4.22 3.49
N THR A 189 4.06 4.85 4.54
CA THR A 189 3.34 5.06 5.81
C THR A 189 3.91 6.26 6.55
N LEU A 190 3.25 6.71 7.61
CA LEU A 190 3.69 7.82 8.45
C LEU A 190 4.03 7.33 9.85
N HIS A 191 5.21 7.71 10.37
CA HIS A 191 5.58 7.46 11.75
C HIS A 191 6.53 8.54 12.27
N GLY A 192 6.26 9.06 13.49
CA GLY A 192 7.12 10.03 14.15
C GLY A 192 7.32 11.34 13.36
N GLY A 193 6.32 11.80 12.59
CA GLY A 193 6.42 12.99 11.75
C GLY A 193 7.22 12.78 10.45
N ASN A 194 7.61 11.55 10.17
CA ASN A 194 8.36 11.20 8.96
C ASN A 194 7.52 10.30 8.05
N MET A 195 7.62 10.56 6.76
CA MET A 195 7.16 9.66 5.72
C MET A 195 8.18 8.53 5.54
N TRP A 196 7.73 7.31 5.74
CA TRP A 196 8.48 6.09 5.47
C TRP A 196 8.02 5.51 4.15
N PHE A 197 8.93 5.11 3.28
CA PHE A 197 8.60 4.54 1.98
C PHE A 197 9.60 3.45 1.58
N CYS A 198 9.18 2.53 0.74
CA CYS A 198 10.08 1.56 0.13
C CYS A 198 10.26 1.84 -1.36
N CYS A 199 11.44 1.45 -1.86
CA CYS A 199 11.83 1.59 -3.26
C CYS A 199 12.16 0.22 -3.85
N ALA A 200 11.86 0.05 -5.15
CA ALA A 200 12.29 -1.13 -5.88
C ALA A 200 13.80 -1.12 -6.18
N GLU A 201 14.34 0.07 -6.48
CA GLU A 201 15.77 0.27 -6.75
C GLU A 201 16.29 1.54 -6.04
N PRO A 202 17.27 1.43 -5.15
CA PRO A 202 17.75 0.21 -4.51
C PRO A 202 16.69 -0.33 -3.53
N ARG A 203 16.58 -1.64 -3.42
CA ARG A 203 15.58 -2.34 -2.58
C ARG A 203 15.79 -2.03 -1.10
N ARG A 204 15.10 -1.02 -0.59
CA ARG A 204 15.23 -0.59 0.80
C ARG A 204 13.99 0.16 1.29
N VAL A 205 13.91 0.27 2.59
CA VAL A 205 13.02 1.22 3.28
C VAL A 205 13.80 2.48 3.58
N CYS A 206 13.20 3.62 3.28
CA CYS A 206 13.75 4.96 3.46
C CYS A 206 12.80 5.79 4.30
N THR A 207 13.32 6.88 4.90
CA THR A 207 12.52 7.85 5.62
C THR A 207 12.97 9.27 5.31
N VAL A 208 12.01 10.18 5.25
CA VAL A 208 12.24 11.63 5.12
C VAL A 208 11.22 12.37 6.00
N PRO A 209 11.54 13.57 6.51
CA PRO A 209 10.53 14.40 7.16
C PRO A 209 9.32 14.58 6.23
N LEU A 210 8.10 14.54 6.80
CA LEU A 210 6.92 14.87 6.02
C LEU A 210 6.98 16.35 5.64
N PRO A 211 6.86 16.72 4.35
CA PRO A 211 6.81 18.13 3.94
C PRO A 211 5.58 18.84 4.55
N GLU A 212 5.75 20.12 4.88
CA GLU A 212 4.68 20.99 5.42
C GLU A 212 3.56 21.24 4.39
#